data_72c4c4cf8d7a91d9e52ad841a3388505
#
_entry.id   72c4c4cf8d7a91d9e52ad841a3388505
#
_cell.length_a   1.000
_cell.length_b   1.000
_cell.length_c   1.000
_cell.angle_alpha   90.00
_cell.angle_beta   90.00
_cell.angle_gamma   90.00
#
_symmetry.space_group_name_H-M   'P 1'
#
loop_
_entity.id
_entity.type
_entity.pdbx_description
1 polymer ?
#
loop_
_entity_poly.entity_id
_entity_poly.type
_entity_poly.pdbx_seq_one_letter_code
_entity_poly.pdbx_strand_id
1 'polypeptide(L)'
;VLVLEPRSIEAKGWPGGEPEADTPIFYRCFDAGGAFCGTFDGAKLAGIAIVDPAPVTSLPTLVQFRFLHVDRAYRKLRLGSALFASAAEAARRFGAGGLYISATPTENTVNFYRHLGCTVLGLPDPELFALEPDDIHLQWLADTPGTPVSHAAEQLHSDLDEQS
;
A
#
# COMPACT_ATOMS: atom_id res chain seq x y z
N VAL A 1 -16.35 1.10 14.23
CA VAL A 1 -16.48 -0.37 14.11
C VAL A 1 -16.69 -0.70 12.65
N LEU A 2 -15.78 -1.51 12.05
CA LEU A 2 -15.99 -2.04 10.70
C LEU A 2 -17.09 -3.09 10.75
N VAL A 3 -18.10 -2.94 9.90
CA VAL A 3 -19.21 -3.89 9.75
C VAL A 3 -19.03 -4.59 8.42
N LEU A 4 -19.07 -5.94 8.43
CA LEU A 4 -19.04 -6.74 7.22
C LEU A 4 -20.48 -6.84 6.70
N GLU A 5 -20.74 -6.24 5.54
CA GLU A 5 -22.01 -6.42 4.82
C GLU A 5 -21.81 -7.42 3.69
N PRO A 6 -22.69 -8.44 3.56
CA PRO A 6 -22.61 -9.39 2.46
C PRO A 6 -23.10 -8.72 1.16
N ARG A 7 -22.21 -8.04 0.49
CA ARG A 7 -22.43 -7.49 -0.86
C ARG A 7 -21.50 -8.18 -1.84
N SER A 8 -22.02 -8.59 -2.98
CA SER A 8 -21.18 -8.99 -4.10
C SER A 8 -20.70 -7.72 -4.80
N ILE A 9 -19.45 -7.36 -4.58
CA ILE A 9 -18.79 -6.29 -5.34
C ILE A 9 -18.08 -6.99 -6.50
N GLU A 10 -18.51 -6.72 -7.71
CA GLU A 10 -17.73 -7.10 -8.89
C GLU A 10 -16.50 -6.21 -8.93
N ALA A 11 -15.36 -6.74 -8.51
CA ALA A 11 -14.08 -6.07 -8.69
C ALA A 11 -13.79 -6.04 -10.18
N LYS A 12 -14.35 -5.05 -10.87
CA LYS A 12 -13.93 -4.69 -12.21
C LYS A 12 -12.47 -4.28 -12.08
N GLY A 13 -11.62 -4.83 -12.93
CA GLY A 13 -10.30 -4.26 -13.12
C GLY A 13 -10.41 -2.76 -13.47
N TRP A 14 -9.33 -2.10 -13.73
CA TRP A 14 -9.36 -0.69 -14.10
C TRP A 14 -10.41 -0.45 -15.19
N PRO A 15 -11.46 0.37 -14.94
CA PRO A 15 -12.43 0.73 -15.96
C PRO A 15 -11.71 1.43 -17.12
N GLY A 16 -12.25 1.31 -18.33
CA GLY A 16 -11.68 2.00 -19.49
C GLY A 16 -11.63 3.52 -19.27
N GLY A 17 -10.44 4.12 -19.49
CA GLY A 17 -10.20 5.55 -19.27
C GLY A 17 -9.62 5.95 -17.90
N GLU A 18 -9.67 5.09 -16.90
CA GLU A 18 -9.02 5.38 -15.59
C GLU A 18 -7.51 5.48 -15.68
N PRO A 19 -6.77 4.63 -16.44
CA PRO A 19 -5.33 4.81 -16.55
C PRO A 19 -4.92 6.16 -17.08
N GLU A 20 -5.69 6.73 -18.02
CA GLU A 20 -5.46 8.04 -18.59
C GLU A 20 -5.77 9.16 -17.60
N ALA A 21 -6.78 8.99 -16.75
CA ALA A 21 -7.13 9.94 -15.70
C ALA A 21 -6.10 9.95 -14.56
N ASP A 22 -5.57 8.78 -14.19
CA ASP A 22 -4.59 8.62 -13.11
C ASP A 22 -3.16 8.99 -13.53
N THR A 23 -2.85 8.86 -14.82
CA THR A 23 -1.51 9.14 -15.36
C THR A 23 -0.96 10.51 -14.92
N PRO A 24 -1.69 11.64 -15.00
CA PRO A 24 -1.19 12.93 -14.52
C PRO A 24 -0.88 12.95 -13.02
N ILE A 25 -1.59 12.17 -12.23
CA ILE A 25 -1.36 12.06 -10.78
C ILE A 25 -0.03 11.37 -10.54
N PHE A 26 0.25 10.29 -11.25
CA PHE A 26 1.51 9.55 -11.12
C PHE A 26 2.71 10.38 -11.62
N TYR A 27 2.57 11.13 -12.71
CA TYR A 27 3.63 12.04 -13.17
C TYR A 27 3.93 13.12 -12.12
N ARG A 28 2.92 13.77 -11.53
CA ARG A 28 3.14 14.75 -10.48
C ARG A 28 3.84 14.14 -9.26
N CYS A 29 3.44 12.93 -8.87
CA CYS A 29 4.09 12.21 -7.78
C CYS A 29 5.56 11.89 -8.11
N PHE A 30 5.85 11.47 -9.34
CA PHE A 30 7.21 11.21 -9.81
C PHE A 30 8.06 12.48 -9.80
N ASP A 31 7.56 13.56 -10.38
CA ASP A 31 8.26 14.86 -10.44
C ASP A 31 8.51 15.45 -9.05
N ALA A 32 7.64 15.16 -8.09
CA ALA A 32 7.81 15.53 -6.69
C ALA A 32 8.82 14.65 -5.93
N GLY A 33 9.41 13.64 -6.57
CA GLY A 33 10.35 12.71 -5.96
C GLY A 33 9.69 11.54 -5.22
N GLY A 34 8.46 11.19 -5.60
CA GLY A 34 7.73 10.03 -5.06
C GLY A 34 8.45 8.71 -5.28
N ALA A 35 8.16 7.74 -4.44
CA ALA A 35 8.73 6.41 -4.54
C ALA A 35 7.87 5.48 -5.38
N PHE A 36 8.46 4.87 -6.40
CA PHE A 36 7.86 3.86 -7.27
C PHE A 36 8.61 2.54 -7.06
N CYS A 37 7.98 1.60 -6.38
CA CYS A 37 8.56 0.31 -6.05
C CYS A 37 7.92 -0.76 -6.94
N GLY A 38 8.72 -1.43 -7.77
CA GLY A 38 8.26 -2.48 -8.67
C GLY A 38 8.81 -3.86 -8.31
N THR A 39 8.01 -4.90 -8.53
CA THR A 39 8.47 -6.29 -8.56
C THR A 39 8.39 -6.82 -9.98
N PHE A 40 9.41 -7.56 -10.41
CA PHE A 40 9.54 -8.02 -11.79
C PHE A 40 9.76 -9.53 -11.84
N ASP A 41 9.19 -10.15 -12.88
CA ASP A 41 9.50 -11.52 -13.32
C ASP A 41 10.16 -11.40 -14.70
N GLY A 42 11.49 -11.48 -14.72
CA GLY A 42 12.26 -11.11 -15.90
C GLY A 42 12.00 -9.65 -16.28
N ALA A 43 11.47 -9.40 -17.46
CA ALA A 43 11.10 -8.07 -17.95
C ALA A 43 9.63 -7.68 -17.64
N LYS A 44 8.82 -8.59 -17.09
CA LYS A 44 7.41 -8.35 -16.80
C LYS A 44 7.23 -7.74 -15.42
N LEU A 45 6.52 -6.59 -15.35
CA LEU A 45 6.10 -5.99 -14.09
C LEU A 45 5.02 -6.87 -13.44
N ALA A 46 5.31 -7.47 -12.31
CA ALA A 46 4.41 -8.34 -11.54
C ALA A 46 3.61 -7.59 -10.47
N GLY A 47 4.13 -6.46 -10.01
CA GLY A 47 3.44 -5.60 -9.04
C GLY A 47 4.14 -4.28 -8.85
N ILE A 48 3.40 -3.28 -8.37
CA ILE A 48 3.90 -1.93 -8.13
C ILE A 48 3.25 -1.32 -6.89
N ALA A 49 4.03 -0.52 -6.17
CA ALA A 49 3.58 0.36 -5.09
C ALA A 49 4.08 1.78 -5.34
N ILE A 50 3.25 2.79 -5.04
CA ILE A 50 3.58 4.21 -5.20
C ILE A 50 3.31 4.95 -3.90
N VAL A 51 4.29 5.73 -3.45
CA VAL A 51 4.19 6.59 -2.26
C VAL A 51 4.47 8.03 -2.66
N ASP A 52 3.54 8.90 -2.34
CA ASP A 52 3.67 10.35 -2.53
C ASP A 52 4.56 10.92 -1.41
N PRO A 53 5.57 11.76 -1.70
CA PRO A 53 6.42 12.33 -0.67
C PRO A 53 5.75 13.49 0.08
N ALA A 54 4.66 14.05 -0.46
CA ALA A 54 3.96 15.16 0.17
C ALA A 54 3.21 14.72 1.43
N PRO A 55 3.32 15.46 2.54
CA PRO A 55 2.52 15.22 3.73
C PRO A 55 1.02 15.34 3.45
N VAL A 56 0.22 14.47 4.08
CA VAL A 56 -1.24 14.58 4.03
C VAL A 56 -1.69 15.83 4.78
N THR A 57 -2.56 16.64 4.18
CA THR A 57 -2.90 17.98 4.65
C THR A 57 -3.36 18.02 6.11
N SER A 58 -4.31 17.18 6.50
CA SER A 58 -4.83 17.15 7.87
C SER A 58 -4.05 16.21 8.81
N LEU A 59 -3.15 15.39 8.27
CA LEU A 59 -2.35 14.40 8.99
C LEU A 59 -0.87 14.50 8.57
N PRO A 60 -0.19 15.62 8.86
CA PRO A 60 1.11 15.96 8.27
C PRO A 60 2.27 15.03 8.67
N THR A 61 2.06 14.14 9.63
CA THR A 61 3.01 13.07 9.94
C THR A 61 2.93 11.88 8.99
N LEU A 62 1.89 11.82 8.17
CA LEU A 62 1.67 10.75 7.20
C LEU A 62 1.92 11.22 5.77
N VAL A 63 2.38 10.31 4.93
CA VAL A 63 2.42 10.47 3.48
C VAL A 63 1.46 9.46 2.83
N GLN A 64 0.92 9.80 1.65
CA GLN A 64 -0.08 8.95 1.02
C GLN A 64 0.55 7.73 0.35
N PHE A 65 0.11 6.53 0.73
CA PHE A 65 0.31 5.30 -0.02
C PHE A 65 -0.71 5.28 -1.15
N ARG A 66 -0.31 5.85 -2.27
CA ARG A 66 -1.20 6.23 -3.36
C ARG A 66 -1.68 5.03 -4.17
N PHE A 67 -0.85 4.00 -4.31
CA PHE A 67 -1.18 2.88 -5.18
C PHE A 67 -0.47 1.60 -4.75
N LEU A 68 -1.21 0.48 -4.80
CA LEU A 68 -0.67 -0.87 -4.68
C LEU A 68 -1.42 -1.80 -5.63
N HIS A 69 -0.69 -2.38 -6.56
CA HIS A 69 -1.24 -3.39 -7.46
C HIS A 69 -0.31 -4.59 -7.57
N VAL A 70 -0.89 -5.78 -7.57
CA VAL A 70 -0.20 -7.04 -7.90
C VAL A 70 -1.00 -7.74 -8.98
N ASP A 71 -0.35 -8.04 -10.10
CA ASP A 71 -0.94 -8.79 -11.21
C ASP A 71 -1.56 -10.10 -10.69
N ARG A 72 -2.73 -10.44 -11.19
CA ARG A 72 -3.53 -11.57 -10.72
C ARG A 72 -2.76 -12.89 -10.75
N ALA A 73 -1.89 -13.09 -11.74
CA ALA A 73 -1.08 -14.30 -11.90
C ALA A 73 -0.04 -14.47 -10.77
N TYR A 74 0.34 -13.37 -10.10
CA TYR A 74 1.35 -13.34 -9.05
C TYR A 74 0.78 -13.15 -7.64
N ARG A 75 -0.55 -13.18 -7.49
CA ARG A 75 -1.20 -13.11 -6.17
C ARG A 75 -0.87 -14.36 -5.34
N LYS A 76 -0.95 -14.22 -4.02
CA LYS A 76 -0.60 -15.25 -3.02
C LYS A 76 0.91 -15.59 -2.92
N LEU A 77 1.77 -14.90 -3.67
CA LEU A 77 3.23 -15.00 -3.56
C LEU A 77 3.84 -13.96 -2.60
N ARG A 78 3.04 -13.36 -1.73
CA ARG A 78 3.44 -12.33 -0.76
C ARG A 78 4.03 -11.04 -1.38
N LEU A 79 3.91 -10.84 -2.69
CA LEU A 79 4.43 -9.63 -3.35
C LEU A 79 3.80 -8.35 -2.82
N GLY A 80 2.50 -8.36 -2.49
CA GLY A 80 1.84 -7.21 -1.88
C GLY A 80 2.46 -6.81 -0.54
N SER A 81 2.81 -7.78 0.30
CA SER A 81 3.47 -7.50 1.58
C SER A 81 4.89 -6.96 1.40
N ALA A 82 5.64 -7.49 0.42
CA ALA A 82 6.98 -6.99 0.10
C ALA A 82 6.92 -5.55 -0.46
N LEU A 83 5.97 -5.26 -1.35
CA LEU A 83 5.74 -3.92 -1.87
C LEU A 83 5.31 -2.95 -0.76
N PHE A 84 4.46 -3.38 0.16
CA PHE A 84 4.09 -2.58 1.32
C PHE A 84 5.30 -2.28 2.22
N ALA A 85 6.17 -3.26 2.48
CA ALA A 85 7.40 -3.04 3.24
C ALA A 85 8.31 -2.00 2.56
N SER A 86 8.43 -2.04 1.23
CA SER A 86 9.17 -1.04 0.45
C SER A 86 8.53 0.34 0.54
N ALA A 87 7.19 0.42 0.55
CA ALA A 87 6.46 1.66 0.74
C ALA A 87 6.67 2.24 2.15
N ALA A 88 6.64 1.40 3.17
CA ALA A 88 6.92 1.79 4.55
C ALA A 88 8.35 2.34 4.71
N GLU A 89 9.32 1.73 4.04
CA GLU A 89 10.69 2.22 4.01
C GLU A 89 10.81 3.56 3.25
N ALA A 90 10.08 3.72 2.15
CA ALA A 90 10.01 4.99 1.44
C ALA A 90 9.43 6.11 2.33
N ALA A 91 8.36 5.84 3.09
CA ALA A 91 7.81 6.80 4.04
C ALA A 91 8.85 7.25 5.08
N ARG A 92 9.62 6.30 5.64
CA ARG A 92 10.72 6.64 6.56
C ARG A 92 11.78 7.52 5.90
N ARG A 93 12.18 7.23 4.66
CA ARG A 93 13.15 8.06 3.92
C ARG A 93 12.63 9.47 3.64
N PHE A 94 11.33 9.64 3.50
CA PHE A 94 10.68 10.95 3.41
C PHE A 94 10.58 11.67 4.75
N GLY A 95 10.99 11.04 5.85
CA GLY A 95 10.86 11.58 7.20
C GLY A 95 9.45 11.51 7.76
N ALA A 96 8.57 10.74 7.13
CA ALA A 96 7.20 10.56 7.59
C ALA A 96 7.10 9.55 8.74
N GLY A 97 6.17 9.79 9.66
CA GLY A 97 5.84 8.87 10.76
C GLY A 97 4.96 7.70 10.32
N GLY A 98 4.50 7.65 9.07
CA GLY A 98 3.69 6.55 8.58
C GLY A 98 3.06 6.78 7.21
N LEU A 99 2.12 5.91 6.88
CA LEU A 99 1.39 5.90 5.60
C LEU A 99 -0.10 6.16 5.85
N TYR A 100 -0.71 6.96 5.01
CA TYR A 100 -2.16 7.09 4.83
C TYR A 100 -2.59 6.20 3.67
N ILE A 101 -3.64 5.40 3.85
CA ILE A 101 -4.11 4.42 2.86
C ILE A 101 -5.60 4.61 2.64
N SER A 102 -6.03 4.80 1.39
CA SER A 102 -7.42 4.60 0.96
C SER A 102 -7.53 3.19 0.41
N ALA A 103 -8.38 2.38 0.98
CA ALA A 103 -8.47 0.97 0.67
C ALA A 103 -9.85 0.62 0.14
N THR A 104 -9.93 0.05 -1.05
CA THR A 104 -11.18 -0.50 -1.60
C THR A 104 -11.91 -1.31 -0.53
N PRO A 105 -13.22 -1.08 -0.29
CA PRO A 105 -13.96 -1.61 0.84
C PRO A 105 -14.34 -3.08 0.67
N THR A 106 -13.36 -3.92 0.32
CA THR A 106 -13.51 -5.38 0.28
C THR A 106 -12.87 -6.02 1.49
N GLU A 107 -13.46 -7.11 1.97
CA GLU A 107 -12.92 -7.87 3.11
C GLU A 107 -11.45 -8.24 2.90
N ASN A 108 -11.11 -8.72 1.71
CA ASN A 108 -9.75 -9.14 1.39
C ASN A 108 -8.75 -7.97 1.45
N THR A 109 -9.12 -6.80 0.90
CA THR A 109 -8.24 -5.63 0.89
C THR A 109 -8.06 -5.05 2.29
N VAL A 110 -9.14 -4.89 3.03
CA VAL A 110 -9.09 -4.34 4.40
C VAL A 110 -8.34 -5.29 5.33
N ASN A 111 -8.58 -6.60 5.26
CA ASN A 111 -7.86 -7.58 6.06
C ASN A 111 -6.37 -7.64 5.69
N PHE A 112 -6.02 -7.51 4.42
CA PHE A 112 -4.62 -7.42 4.00
C PHE A 112 -3.89 -6.30 4.73
N TYR A 113 -4.40 -5.07 4.71
CA TYR A 113 -3.79 -3.94 5.40
C TYR A 113 -3.78 -4.11 6.92
N ARG A 114 -4.85 -4.64 7.51
CA ARG A 114 -4.90 -4.90 8.95
C ARG A 114 -3.85 -5.91 9.40
N HIS A 115 -3.60 -6.96 8.62
CA HIS A 115 -2.52 -7.93 8.90
C HIS A 115 -1.12 -7.31 8.81
N LEU A 116 -0.98 -6.20 8.07
CA LEU A 116 0.26 -5.43 8.00
C LEU A 116 0.38 -4.37 9.12
N GLY A 117 -0.53 -4.38 10.09
CA GLY A 117 -0.51 -3.47 11.23
C GLY A 117 -1.21 -2.13 10.99
N CYS A 118 -1.94 -1.98 9.87
CA CYS A 118 -2.72 -0.78 9.64
C CYS A 118 -3.97 -0.74 10.52
N THR A 119 -4.33 0.46 10.95
CA THR A 119 -5.52 0.74 11.75
C THR A 119 -6.45 1.70 11.02
N VAL A 120 -7.76 1.54 11.24
CA VAL A 120 -8.76 2.42 10.62
C VAL A 120 -8.67 3.81 11.25
N LEU A 121 -8.66 4.84 10.41
CA LEU A 121 -8.73 6.23 10.84
C LEU A 121 -10.12 6.55 11.37
N GLY A 122 -10.19 7.12 12.57
CA GLY A 122 -11.45 7.63 13.12
C GLY A 122 -11.93 8.91 12.45
N LEU A 123 -10.99 9.70 11.93
CA LEU A 123 -11.22 10.91 11.18
C LEU A 123 -10.27 10.92 9.97
N PRO A 124 -10.74 10.58 8.77
CA PRO A 124 -9.92 10.64 7.55
C PRO A 124 -9.63 12.09 7.14
N ASP A 125 -8.61 12.24 6.28
CA ASP A 125 -8.34 13.52 5.64
C ASP A 125 -9.53 13.95 4.77
N PRO A 126 -10.07 15.18 4.91
CA PRO A 126 -11.27 15.59 4.19
C PRO A 126 -11.14 15.59 2.67
N GLU A 127 -9.96 15.95 2.15
CA GLU A 127 -9.71 16.00 0.69
C GLU A 127 -9.64 14.58 0.12
N LEU A 128 -8.90 13.69 0.78
CA LEU A 128 -8.78 12.30 0.36
C LEU A 128 -10.10 11.54 0.53
N PHE A 129 -10.85 11.83 1.60
CA PHE A 129 -12.19 11.27 1.77
C PHE A 129 -13.16 11.72 0.67
N ALA A 130 -13.08 12.98 0.24
CA ALA A 130 -13.94 13.48 -0.83
C ALA A 130 -13.63 12.86 -2.19
N LEU A 131 -12.38 12.44 -2.42
CA LEU A 131 -11.98 11.75 -3.65
C LEU A 131 -12.46 10.29 -3.66
N GLU A 132 -12.41 9.61 -2.52
CA GLU A 132 -12.71 8.17 -2.39
C GLU A 132 -13.62 7.92 -1.18
N PRO A 133 -14.88 8.41 -1.22
CA PRO A 133 -15.77 8.40 -0.04
C PRO A 133 -16.26 7.00 0.35
N ASP A 134 -16.21 6.05 -0.58
CA ASP A 134 -16.60 4.66 -0.34
C ASP A 134 -15.47 3.81 0.23
N ASP A 135 -14.22 4.30 0.18
CA ASP A 135 -13.05 3.58 0.64
C ASP A 135 -12.94 3.55 2.18
N ILE A 136 -12.25 2.54 2.67
CA ILE A 136 -11.86 2.47 4.07
C ILE A 136 -10.50 3.16 4.23
N HIS A 137 -10.50 4.25 4.98
CA HIS A 137 -9.29 5.03 5.23
C HIS A 137 -8.54 4.47 6.43
N LEU A 138 -7.27 4.11 6.22
CA LEU A 138 -6.41 3.51 7.23
C LEU A 138 -5.11 4.30 7.37
N GLN A 139 -4.42 4.06 8.47
CA GLN A 139 -3.05 4.50 8.71
C GLN A 139 -2.17 3.31 9.10
N TRP A 140 -0.91 3.40 8.71
CA TRP A 140 0.18 2.61 9.27
C TRP A 140 1.19 3.56 9.90
N LEU A 141 1.65 3.26 11.12
CA LEU A 141 2.62 4.08 11.85
C LEU A 141 3.96 3.34 11.98
N ALA A 142 5.05 4.04 11.70
CA ALA A 142 6.39 3.47 11.65
C ALA A 142 6.88 2.92 13.01
N ASP A 143 6.41 3.52 14.11
CA ASP A 143 6.85 3.21 15.47
C ASP A 143 5.74 2.55 16.32
N THR A 144 4.84 1.80 15.70
CA THR A 144 3.82 1.07 16.47
C THR A 144 4.50 -0.09 17.22
N PRO A 145 4.68 -0.02 18.57
CA PRO A 145 5.24 -1.11 19.33
C PRO A 145 4.27 -2.29 19.26
N GLY A 146 4.67 -3.40 18.67
CA GLY A 146 3.93 -4.65 18.76
C GLY A 146 3.62 -5.39 17.46
N THR A 147 4.03 -4.88 16.30
CA THR A 147 3.98 -5.71 15.08
C THR A 147 5.36 -6.31 14.86
N PRO A 148 5.55 -7.62 15.06
CA PRO A 148 6.79 -8.25 14.65
C PRO A 148 6.90 -8.08 13.14
N VAL A 149 7.88 -7.31 12.67
CA VAL A 149 8.38 -7.45 11.29
C VAL A 149 8.72 -8.94 11.17
N SER A 150 7.92 -9.65 10.42
CA SER A 150 8.19 -11.06 10.14
C SER A 150 9.59 -11.13 9.55
N HIS A 151 10.54 -11.66 10.29
CA HIS A 151 11.90 -12.00 9.87
C HIS A 151 11.93 -13.10 8.81
N ALA A 152 11.01 -13.05 7.84
CA ALA A 152 10.98 -13.98 6.72
C ALA A 152 12.13 -13.74 5.73
N ALA A 153 12.89 -12.65 5.89
CA ALA A 153 14.04 -12.36 5.02
C ALA A 153 15.37 -12.93 5.58
N GLU A 154 15.48 -13.18 6.88
CA GLU A 154 16.72 -13.72 7.47
C GLU A 154 16.81 -15.25 7.41
N GLN A 155 15.70 -15.96 7.28
CA GLN A 155 15.72 -17.43 7.20
C GLN A 155 16.11 -17.98 5.82
N LEU A 156 16.10 -17.16 4.77
CA LEU A 156 16.54 -17.58 3.43
C LEU A 156 18.07 -17.61 3.26
N HIS A 157 18.82 -17.00 4.21
CA HIS A 157 20.29 -16.96 4.13
C HIS A 157 20.95 -18.08 4.95
N SER A 158 20.26 -18.65 5.93
CA SER A 158 20.83 -19.72 6.75
C SER A 158 20.70 -21.12 6.14
N ASP A 159 19.75 -21.31 5.23
CA ASP A 159 19.53 -22.64 4.60
C ASP A 159 20.44 -22.90 3.39
N LEU A 160 21.22 -21.91 2.95
CA LEU A 160 22.17 -22.07 1.83
C LEU A 160 23.60 -22.40 2.28
N ASP A 161 23.94 -22.22 3.55
CA ASP A 161 25.28 -22.49 4.08
C ASP A 161 25.44 -23.90 4.69
N GLU A 162 24.37 -24.68 4.81
CA GLU A 162 24.42 -26.03 5.39
C GLU A 162 24.47 -27.18 4.37
N GLN A 163 24.61 -26.89 3.06
CA GLN A 163 24.76 -27.89 1.99
C GLN A 163 26.02 -27.67 1.14
N SER A 164 27.15 -27.38 1.77
CA SER A 164 28.46 -27.46 1.12
C SER A 164 29.40 -28.34 1.89
#